data_55b53dc9d53f75a9bdac29cb7f816e63
#
_entry.id   55b53dc9d53f75a9bdac29cb7f816e63
#
_cell.length_a   1.000
_cell.length_b   1.000
_cell.length_c   1.000
_cell.angle_alpha   90.00
_cell.angle_beta   90.00
_cell.angle_gamma   90.00
#
_symmetry.space_group_name_H-M   'P 1'
#
loop_
_entity.id
_entity.type
_entity.pdbx_description
1 polymer ?
#
loop_
_entity_poly.entity_id
_entity_poly.type
_entity_poly.pdbx_seq_one_letter_code
_entity_poly.pdbx_strand_id
1 'polypeptide(L)'
;MLFALQSHEIRRIARHEECVFVGRCADYVLRGEDVRLLTVFVAAPDEHRIQRKMAQEKLTRDQAIRLIRKMDKQRRKYYESYTHKAWGAPEGYDLYLDTGALSTADAAAVIAERFRKL
;
A
#
# COMPACT_ATOMS: atom_id res chain seq x y z
N MET A 1 -0.83 -10.67 -18.85
CA MET A 1 0.59 -10.68 -19.32
C MET A 1 1.51 -9.90 -18.38
N LEU A 2 1.34 -8.58 -18.29
CA LEU A 2 2.19 -7.75 -17.42
C LEU A 2 2.08 -8.15 -15.94
N PHE A 3 0.87 -8.39 -15.45
CA PHE A 3 0.65 -8.81 -14.07
C PHE A 3 1.37 -10.13 -13.76
N ALA A 4 1.33 -11.09 -14.66
CA ALA A 4 2.00 -12.37 -14.47
C ALA A 4 3.52 -12.22 -14.41
N LEU A 5 4.09 -11.36 -15.25
CA LEU A 5 5.52 -11.07 -15.24
C LEU A 5 5.95 -10.35 -13.96
N GLN A 6 5.19 -9.37 -13.52
CA GLN A 6 5.44 -8.67 -12.27
C GLN A 6 5.33 -9.62 -11.06
N SER A 7 4.32 -10.48 -11.05
CA SER A 7 4.12 -11.44 -9.97
C SER A 7 5.28 -12.43 -9.86
N HIS A 8 5.77 -12.91 -11.00
CA HIS A 8 6.94 -13.78 -11.04
C HIS A 8 8.17 -13.10 -10.44
N GLU A 9 8.41 -11.86 -10.81
CA GLU A 9 9.55 -11.09 -10.33
C GLU A 9 9.44 -10.78 -8.83
N ILE A 10 8.25 -10.43 -8.36
CA ILE A 10 7.99 -10.20 -6.93
C ILE A 10 8.32 -11.45 -6.11
N ARG A 11 7.86 -12.62 -6.56
CA ARG A 11 8.17 -13.90 -5.89
C ARG A 11 9.67 -14.18 -5.88
N ARG A 12 10.33 -13.96 -6.99
CA ARG A 12 11.77 -14.18 -7.11
C ARG A 12 12.55 -13.33 -6.13
N ILE A 13 12.26 -12.04 -6.05
CA ILE A 13 12.95 -11.10 -5.15
C ILE A 13 12.67 -11.47 -3.70
N ALA A 14 11.41 -11.75 -3.35
CA ALA A 14 11.01 -12.05 -1.98
C ALA A 14 11.66 -13.32 -1.43
N ARG A 15 11.99 -14.29 -2.29
CA ARG A 15 12.65 -15.52 -1.88
C ARG A 15 14.13 -15.34 -1.57
N HIS A 16 14.75 -14.31 -2.13
CA HIS A 16 16.21 -14.11 -2.05
C HIS A 16 16.63 -12.94 -1.18
N GLU A 17 15.73 -11.99 -0.93
CA GLU A 17 16.08 -10.74 -0.24
C GLU A 17 15.00 -10.31 0.74
N GLU A 18 15.40 -9.62 1.81
CA GLU A 18 14.48 -8.83 2.60
C GLU A 18 14.16 -7.56 1.81
N CYS A 19 12.87 -7.25 1.67
CA CYS A 19 12.44 -6.14 0.81
C CYS A 19 11.10 -5.57 1.24
N VAL A 20 10.82 -4.37 0.75
CA VAL A 20 9.52 -3.71 0.91
C VAL A 20 8.94 -3.51 -0.48
N PHE A 21 7.74 -4.04 -0.69
CA PHE A 21 7.01 -3.82 -1.94
C PHE A 21 5.92 -2.78 -1.73
N VAL A 22 5.80 -1.86 -2.66
CA VAL A 22 4.76 -0.83 -2.65
C VAL A 22 3.86 -1.04 -3.88
N GLY A 23 2.61 -1.36 -3.62
CA GLY A 23 1.62 -1.57 -4.68
C GLY A 23 1.78 -2.89 -5.43
N ARG A 24 1.27 -2.91 -6.67
CA ARG A 24 1.36 -4.04 -7.63
C ARG A 24 0.75 -5.35 -7.12
N CYS A 25 -0.20 -5.27 -6.18
CA CYS A 25 -0.82 -6.44 -5.58
C CYS A 25 0.18 -7.39 -4.91
N ALA A 26 1.31 -6.87 -4.42
CA ALA A 26 2.36 -7.70 -3.83
C ALA A 26 1.87 -8.50 -2.62
N ASP A 27 0.98 -7.95 -1.82
CA ASP A 27 0.35 -8.64 -0.70
C ASP A 27 -0.39 -9.90 -1.18
N TYR A 28 -1.17 -9.79 -2.24
CA TYR A 28 -1.89 -10.91 -2.82
C TYR A 28 -0.92 -11.93 -3.43
N VAL A 29 0.07 -11.46 -4.19
CA VAL A 29 1.04 -12.32 -4.87
C VAL A 29 1.82 -13.17 -3.87
N LEU A 30 2.18 -12.60 -2.71
CA LEU A 30 3.03 -13.26 -1.71
C LEU A 30 2.26 -14.08 -0.68
N ARG A 31 0.95 -13.92 -0.59
CA ARG A 31 0.13 -14.78 0.28
C ARG A 31 0.20 -16.21 -0.22
N GLY A 32 0.49 -17.12 0.68
CA GLY A 32 0.64 -18.54 0.36
C GLY A 32 2.03 -18.93 -0.09
N GLU A 33 2.93 -17.96 -0.29
CA GLU A 33 4.34 -18.26 -0.56
C GLU A 33 5.06 -18.54 0.76
N ASP A 34 6.11 -19.34 0.70
CA ASP A 34 6.93 -19.69 1.87
C ASP A 34 7.93 -18.56 2.18
N VAL A 35 7.39 -17.43 2.64
CA VAL A 35 8.16 -16.24 3.01
C VAL A 35 7.55 -15.62 4.25
N ARG A 36 8.37 -14.92 5.04
CA ARG A 36 7.88 -14.08 6.14
C ARG A 36 7.24 -12.84 5.51
N LEU A 37 5.97 -12.65 5.72
CA LEU A 37 5.19 -11.59 5.07
C LEU A 37 4.43 -10.77 6.10
N LEU A 38 4.59 -9.45 6.04
CA LEU A 38 3.76 -8.51 6.76
C LEU A 38 3.02 -7.65 5.72
N THR A 39 1.70 -7.71 5.74
CA THR A 39 0.87 -6.88 4.86
C THR A 39 0.39 -5.65 5.62
N VAL A 40 0.58 -4.48 5.00
CA VAL A 40 0.27 -3.19 5.61
C VAL A 40 -0.56 -2.34 4.66
N PHE A 41 -1.64 -1.78 5.17
CA PHE A 41 -2.37 -0.73 4.47
C PHE A 41 -2.19 0.58 5.21
N VAL A 42 -1.79 1.62 4.50
CA VAL A 42 -1.58 2.95 5.06
C VAL A 42 -2.71 3.85 4.58
N ALA A 43 -3.44 4.41 5.53
CA ALA A 43 -4.57 5.31 5.26
C ALA A 43 -4.37 6.65 5.97
N ALA A 44 -5.13 7.64 5.56
CA ALA A 44 -5.18 8.92 6.24
C ALA A 44 -6.54 9.58 5.97
N PRO A 45 -7.03 10.47 6.85
CA PRO A 45 -8.24 11.25 6.58
C PRO A 45 -8.07 12.07 5.30
N ASP A 46 -9.17 12.28 4.59
CA ASP A 46 -9.15 13.00 3.31
C ASP A 46 -8.50 14.38 3.42
N GLU A 47 -8.82 15.13 4.45
CA GLU A 47 -8.27 16.47 4.64
C GLU A 47 -6.74 16.43 4.78
N HIS A 48 -6.21 15.47 5.50
CA HIS A 48 -4.76 15.28 5.63
C HIS A 48 -4.12 14.98 4.28
N ARG A 49 -4.73 14.10 3.50
CA ARG A 49 -4.26 13.73 2.16
C ARG A 49 -4.29 14.91 1.19
N ILE A 50 -5.35 15.70 1.25
CA ILE A 50 -5.51 16.90 0.41
C ILE A 50 -4.40 17.90 0.71
N GLN A 51 -4.18 18.23 1.99
CA GLN A 51 -3.15 19.18 2.40
C GLN A 51 -1.76 18.73 1.98
N ARG A 52 -1.49 17.44 2.14
CA ARG A 52 -0.20 16.86 1.75
C ARG A 52 0.04 16.98 0.25
N LYS A 53 -0.95 16.67 -0.59
CA LYS A 53 -0.83 16.77 -2.04
C LYS A 53 -0.68 18.21 -2.51
N MET A 54 -1.41 19.14 -1.90
CA MET A 54 -1.26 20.56 -2.19
C MET A 54 0.18 21.02 -1.95
N ALA A 55 0.76 20.62 -0.82
CA ALA A 55 2.13 21.01 -0.47
C ALA A 55 3.18 20.32 -1.34
N GLN A 56 3.05 19.02 -1.60
CA GLN A 56 4.04 18.25 -2.35
C GLN A 56 4.09 18.62 -3.82
N GLU A 57 2.95 18.86 -4.44
CA GLU A 57 2.86 19.07 -5.89
C GLU A 57 2.42 20.49 -6.27
N LYS A 58 2.35 21.39 -5.30
CA LYS A 58 1.97 22.80 -5.51
C LYS A 58 0.64 22.94 -6.25
N LEU A 59 -0.36 22.19 -5.79
CA LEU A 59 -1.69 22.17 -6.36
C LEU A 59 -2.66 23.03 -5.57
N THR A 60 -3.71 23.50 -6.24
CA THR A 60 -4.88 24.05 -5.56
C THR A 60 -5.63 22.93 -4.86
N ARG A 61 -6.52 23.28 -3.93
CA ARG A 61 -7.36 22.31 -3.24
C ARG A 61 -8.17 21.44 -4.22
N ASP A 62 -8.83 22.07 -5.19
CA ASP A 62 -9.64 21.35 -6.17
C ASP A 62 -8.80 20.41 -7.03
N GLN A 63 -7.60 20.84 -7.42
CA GLN A 63 -6.67 20.00 -8.18
C GLN A 63 -6.23 18.79 -7.35
N ALA A 64 -5.92 19.01 -6.07
CA ALA A 64 -5.51 17.92 -5.18
C ALA A 64 -6.63 16.91 -4.99
N ILE A 65 -7.86 17.35 -4.77
CA ILE A 65 -9.03 16.47 -4.63
C ILE A 65 -9.23 15.62 -5.87
N ARG A 66 -9.17 16.22 -7.04
CA ARG A 66 -9.33 15.48 -8.30
C ARG A 66 -8.24 14.46 -8.52
N LEU A 67 -7.00 14.82 -8.21
CA LEU A 67 -5.86 13.91 -8.34
C LEU A 67 -6.00 12.72 -7.41
N ILE A 68 -6.33 12.95 -6.16
CA ILE A 68 -6.50 11.87 -5.16
C ILE A 68 -7.59 10.91 -5.59
N ARG A 69 -8.75 11.42 -6.01
CA ARG A 69 -9.86 10.59 -6.48
C ARG A 69 -9.48 9.73 -7.68
N LYS A 70 -8.75 10.32 -8.63
CA LYS A 70 -8.28 9.62 -9.82
C LYS A 70 -7.32 8.49 -9.45
N MET A 71 -6.35 8.78 -8.60
CA MET A 71 -5.34 7.79 -8.18
C MET A 71 -5.97 6.66 -7.37
N ASP A 72 -6.87 6.97 -6.45
CA ASP A 72 -7.55 5.96 -5.64
C ASP A 72 -8.42 5.05 -6.50
N LYS A 73 -9.11 5.63 -7.49
CA LYS A 73 -9.91 4.85 -8.42
C LYS A 73 -9.05 3.90 -9.24
N GLN A 74 -7.89 4.36 -9.69
CA GLN A 74 -6.95 3.53 -10.46
C GLN A 74 -6.39 2.39 -9.60
N ARG A 75 -5.98 2.68 -8.36
CA ARG A 75 -5.46 1.67 -7.43
C ARG A 75 -6.51 0.62 -7.10
N ARG A 76 -7.73 1.04 -6.79
CA ARG A 76 -8.85 0.14 -6.51
C ARG A 76 -9.14 -0.75 -7.69
N LYS A 77 -9.27 -0.17 -8.88
CA LYS A 77 -9.55 -0.92 -10.10
C LYS A 77 -8.48 -1.96 -10.39
N TYR A 78 -7.21 -1.57 -10.29
CA TYR A 78 -6.09 -2.47 -10.50
C TYR A 78 -6.12 -3.64 -9.52
N TYR A 79 -6.20 -3.33 -8.23
CA TYR A 79 -6.19 -4.34 -7.16
C TYR A 79 -7.38 -5.30 -7.28
N GLU A 80 -8.58 -4.75 -7.39
CA GLU A 80 -9.81 -5.57 -7.42
C GLU A 80 -9.92 -6.39 -8.69
N SER A 81 -9.40 -5.90 -9.82
CA SER A 81 -9.39 -6.64 -11.07
C SER A 81 -8.53 -7.89 -11.01
N TYR A 82 -7.38 -7.82 -10.35
CA TYR A 82 -6.45 -8.95 -10.30
C TYR A 82 -6.63 -9.85 -9.09
N THR A 83 -7.12 -9.33 -7.97
CA THR A 83 -7.24 -10.11 -6.73
C THR A 83 -8.66 -10.56 -6.43
N HIS A 84 -9.67 -9.91 -7.00
CA HIS A 84 -11.09 -10.08 -6.66
C HIS A 84 -11.40 -9.84 -5.18
N LYS A 85 -10.57 -9.02 -4.52
CA LYS A 85 -10.71 -8.64 -3.12
C LYS A 85 -10.88 -7.13 -3.00
N ALA A 86 -11.58 -6.68 -1.95
CA ALA A 86 -11.80 -5.25 -1.71
C ALA A 86 -10.47 -4.56 -1.34
N TRP A 87 -10.15 -3.51 -2.09
CA TRP A 87 -8.96 -2.71 -1.81
C TRP A 87 -9.15 -1.87 -0.55
N GLY A 88 -8.20 -1.99 0.38
CA GLY A 88 -8.20 -1.16 1.60
C GLY A 88 -9.16 -1.62 2.68
N ALA A 89 -9.75 -2.82 2.58
CA ALA A 89 -10.56 -3.37 3.64
C ALA A 89 -9.66 -3.74 4.83
N PRO A 90 -9.88 -3.18 6.04
CA PRO A 90 -8.94 -3.37 7.16
C PRO A 90 -8.68 -4.83 7.52
N GLU A 91 -9.67 -5.69 7.41
CA GLU A 91 -9.55 -7.12 7.70
C GLU A 91 -8.68 -7.88 6.69
N GLY A 92 -8.33 -7.25 5.58
CA GLY A 92 -7.49 -7.86 4.55
C GLY A 92 -5.99 -7.69 4.78
N TYR A 93 -5.58 -7.00 5.84
CA TYR A 93 -4.17 -6.67 6.10
C TYR A 93 -3.78 -6.99 7.54
N ASP A 94 -2.49 -7.28 7.75
CA ASP A 94 -1.96 -7.52 9.10
C ASP A 94 -1.93 -6.24 9.93
N LEU A 95 -1.61 -5.12 9.30
CA LEU A 95 -1.62 -3.79 9.90
C LEU A 95 -2.42 -2.82 9.05
N TYR A 96 -3.21 -2.01 9.72
CA TYR A 96 -3.92 -0.89 9.11
C TYR A 96 -3.52 0.36 9.87
N LEU A 97 -2.74 1.24 9.25
CA LEU A 97 -2.17 2.41 9.91
C LEU A 97 -2.79 3.70 9.40
N ASP A 98 -3.12 4.59 10.34
CA ASP A 98 -3.63 5.92 10.03
C ASP A 98 -2.51 6.94 10.21
N THR A 99 -1.99 7.46 9.11
CA THR A 99 -0.92 8.46 9.12
C THR A 99 -1.42 9.87 9.38
N GLY A 100 -2.71 10.06 9.58
CA GLY A 100 -3.25 11.28 10.16
C GLY A 100 -3.03 11.33 11.67
N ALA A 101 -2.99 10.15 12.32
CA ALA A 101 -2.74 10.01 13.75
C ALA A 101 -1.28 9.74 14.08
N LEU A 102 -0.58 9.02 13.19
CA LEU A 102 0.83 8.67 13.36
C LEU A 102 1.70 9.48 12.40
N SER A 103 2.86 9.93 12.86
CA SER A 103 3.87 10.48 11.96
C SER A 103 4.42 9.38 11.05
N THR A 104 5.05 9.77 9.96
CA THR A 104 5.72 8.82 9.06
C THR A 104 6.78 8.01 9.79
N ALA A 105 7.55 8.66 10.66
CA ALA A 105 8.57 7.98 11.45
C ALA A 105 7.98 6.96 12.43
N ASP A 106 6.89 7.33 13.11
CA ASP A 106 6.21 6.43 14.05
C ASP A 106 5.57 5.25 13.33
N ALA A 107 4.96 5.48 12.18
CA ALA A 107 4.39 4.42 11.34
C ALA A 107 5.47 3.44 10.89
N ALA A 108 6.60 3.95 10.44
CA ALA A 108 7.74 3.11 10.04
C ALA A 108 8.27 2.27 11.21
N ALA A 109 8.32 2.84 12.42
CA ALA A 109 8.76 2.12 13.62
C ALA A 109 7.80 0.98 13.98
N VAL A 110 6.49 1.21 13.88
CA VAL A 110 5.48 0.17 14.11
C VAL A 110 5.65 -0.98 13.13
N ILE A 111 5.83 -0.67 11.85
CA ILE A 111 6.02 -1.69 10.80
C ILE A 111 7.28 -2.51 11.08
N ALA A 112 8.38 -1.85 11.36
CA ALA A 112 9.67 -2.51 11.61
C ALA A 112 9.58 -3.44 12.83
N GLU A 113 9.01 -2.97 13.93
CA GLU A 113 8.85 -3.77 15.14
C GLU A 113 7.97 -5.00 14.89
N ARG A 114 6.86 -4.81 14.20
CA ARG A 114 5.94 -5.91 13.90
C ARG A 114 6.59 -6.95 12.99
N PHE A 115 7.37 -6.51 12.02
CA PHE A 115 8.08 -7.41 11.11
C PHE A 115 9.11 -8.26 11.85
N ARG A 116 9.84 -7.67 12.81
CA ARG A 116 10.81 -8.42 13.63
C ARG A 116 10.18 -9.53 14.45
N LYS A 117 8.89 -9.41 14.78
CA LYS A 117 8.15 -10.38 15.59
C LYS A 117 7.49 -11.50 14.78
N LEU A 118 7.62 -11.48 13.48
CA LEU A 118 7.04 -12.53 12.62
C LEU A 118 7.68 -13.91 12.86
#